data_d3d5d13523af5f40adad7f2cf513b391
#
_entry.id   d3d5d13523af5f40adad7f2cf513b391
#
_cell.length_a   1.000
_cell.length_b   1.000
_cell.length_c   1.000
_cell.angle_alpha   90.00
_cell.angle_beta   90.00
_cell.angle_gamma   90.00
#
_symmetry.space_group_name_H-M   'P 1'
#
loop_
_entity.id
_entity.type
_entity.pdbx_description
1 polymer ?
#
loop_
_entity_poly.entity_id
_entity_poly.type
_entity_poly.pdbx_seq_one_letter_code
_entity_poly.pdbx_strand_id
1 'polypeptide(L)'
;MRRSSATLASSFLVALVVACGGSNTTADVPENTFDAAAPEAPDATLVTDAAPADAAVAIDASPAVDAAAPARPLRFVAIGDTGTGSADQKRVADAMKAKCDASGCDFVVMLGDNFYDSGVTSVTDSQWTTKFEQPYAALNLPFWAVLGNHDYGANGAGTDFTRPDPQVAYARTSTKWRMPSRHWHHVAGEVEFFGLDTNEQMFDRAGTQKSNMNQWIASSRSKWKIALGHHPYLSNGPHGNAGSYDKVPFVPIANGANVKKFMDDVVCGKVDVYFSGHDHNRQYMQGKCGGTTELVVSGAGAKVTALEGTNPVYFQASTLGFVYVTVDATTLTAEFVDVNGRSEYTRTIRK
;
A
#
# COMPACT_ATOMS: atom_id res chain seq x y z
N MET A 1 -37.83 -40.55 -19.35
CA MET A 1 -36.46 -40.26 -19.82
C MET A 1 -35.83 -39.33 -18.84
N ARG A 2 -34.97 -39.83 -17.97
CA ARG A 2 -34.21 -39.02 -16.97
C ARG A 2 -32.83 -38.75 -17.57
N ARG A 3 -32.44 -37.49 -17.69
CA ARG A 3 -31.09 -37.12 -18.06
C ARG A 3 -30.33 -36.71 -16.77
N SER A 4 -29.31 -37.51 -16.43
CA SER A 4 -28.35 -37.22 -15.38
C SER A 4 -27.34 -36.18 -15.91
N SER A 5 -27.20 -35.08 -15.18
CA SER A 5 -26.10 -34.13 -15.37
C SER A 5 -24.94 -34.53 -14.45
N ALA A 6 -23.80 -34.88 -15.03
CA ALA A 6 -22.59 -35.17 -14.30
C ALA A 6 -21.83 -33.87 -14.06
N THR A 7 -21.58 -33.58 -12.79
CA THR A 7 -20.72 -32.46 -12.36
C THR A 7 -19.26 -32.94 -12.38
N LEU A 8 -18.42 -32.34 -13.21
CA LEU A 8 -16.97 -32.56 -13.18
C LEU A 8 -16.37 -31.75 -12.01
N ALA A 9 -15.87 -32.47 -11.03
CA ALA A 9 -14.99 -31.91 -10.01
C ALA A 9 -13.57 -31.95 -10.54
N SER A 10 -12.95 -30.78 -10.77
CA SER A 10 -11.53 -30.66 -11.10
C SER A 10 -10.71 -30.75 -9.83
N SER A 11 -10.09 -31.89 -9.62
CA SER A 11 -9.09 -32.10 -8.56
C SER A 11 -7.74 -31.59 -9.02
N PHE A 12 -7.22 -30.52 -8.41
CA PHE A 12 -5.84 -30.10 -8.57
C PHE A 12 -4.94 -31.01 -7.73
N LEU A 13 -4.17 -31.86 -8.41
CA LEU A 13 -3.12 -32.69 -7.81
C LEU A 13 -1.81 -31.89 -7.83
N VAL A 14 -1.33 -31.46 -6.65
CA VAL A 14 0.00 -30.87 -6.50
C VAL A 14 1.01 -32.01 -6.39
N ALA A 15 1.82 -32.19 -7.42
CA ALA A 15 2.93 -33.15 -7.40
C ALA A 15 4.15 -32.54 -6.68
N LEU A 16 4.51 -33.12 -5.54
CA LEU A 16 5.72 -32.81 -4.80
C LEU A 16 6.88 -33.63 -5.39
N VAL A 17 7.83 -32.97 -6.07
CA VAL A 17 9.07 -33.64 -6.51
C VAL A 17 10.13 -33.40 -5.43
N VAL A 18 10.46 -34.45 -4.70
CA VAL A 18 11.63 -34.52 -3.82
C VAL A 18 12.78 -35.06 -4.65
N ALA A 19 13.83 -34.26 -4.89
CA ALA A 19 15.10 -34.74 -5.44
C ALA A 19 16.16 -34.75 -4.34
N CYS A 20 16.55 -35.96 -3.90
CA CYS A 20 17.74 -36.21 -3.09
C CYS A 20 18.94 -36.49 -3.99
N GLY A 21 20.14 -36.05 -3.56
CA GLY A 21 21.44 -36.55 -3.98
C GLY A 21 22.39 -35.44 -4.40
N GLY A 22 23.30 -35.02 -3.61
CA GLY A 22 24.56 -35.57 -3.15
C GLY A 22 25.71 -35.15 -4.05
N SER A 23 26.62 -34.29 -3.60
CA SER A 23 28.05 -34.54 -3.55
C SER A 23 28.86 -33.29 -3.24
N ASN A 24 29.63 -33.34 -2.21
CA ASN A 24 30.67 -32.38 -1.84
C ASN A 24 31.80 -32.37 -2.87
N THR A 25 32.21 -31.17 -3.31
CA THR A 25 33.59 -30.90 -3.67
C THR A 25 34.00 -29.53 -3.16
N THR A 26 34.94 -29.56 -2.23
CA THR A 26 35.69 -28.40 -1.72
C THR A 26 36.57 -27.86 -2.84
N ALA A 27 36.49 -26.58 -3.14
CA ALA A 27 37.47 -25.84 -3.92
C ALA A 27 38.02 -24.71 -3.04
N ASP A 28 39.34 -24.74 -2.87
CA ASP A 28 40.15 -23.73 -2.17
C ASP A 28 40.00 -22.34 -2.83
N VAL A 29 39.82 -21.34 -1.99
CA VAL A 29 39.91 -19.92 -2.39
C VAL A 29 41.14 -19.34 -1.72
N PRO A 30 42.09 -18.72 -2.43
CA PRO A 30 43.26 -18.13 -1.81
C PRO A 30 42.93 -16.81 -1.10
N GLU A 31 43.44 -16.67 0.11
CA GLU A 31 43.49 -15.43 0.86
C GLU A 31 44.31 -14.37 0.13
N ASN A 32 43.71 -13.21 -0.10
CA ASN A 32 44.41 -12.04 -0.59
C ASN A 32 44.40 -10.97 0.52
N THR A 33 45.48 -10.87 1.23
CA THR A 33 45.77 -9.83 2.22
C THR A 33 46.14 -8.53 1.48
N PHE A 34 45.35 -7.49 1.63
CA PHE A 34 45.76 -6.14 1.32
C PHE A 34 45.84 -5.33 2.62
N ASP A 35 47.08 -5.00 2.98
CA ASP A 35 47.46 -3.96 3.92
C ASP A 35 47.05 -2.59 3.35
N ALA A 36 46.19 -1.85 4.06
CA ALA A 36 45.91 -0.46 3.77
C ALA A 36 46.31 0.39 4.96
N ALA A 37 47.41 1.12 4.81
CA ALA A 37 47.90 2.15 5.74
C ALA A 37 46.89 3.29 5.85
N ALA A 38 46.65 3.73 7.08
CA ALA A 38 45.87 4.95 7.38
C ALA A 38 46.66 6.22 7.07
N PRO A 39 46.05 7.30 6.55
CA PRO A 39 46.68 8.58 6.45
C PRO A 39 46.56 9.37 7.76
N GLU A 40 47.66 9.98 8.15
CA GLU A 40 47.82 10.91 9.30
C GLU A 40 47.00 12.20 9.10
N ALA A 41 46.43 12.70 10.22
CA ALA A 41 45.72 13.97 10.29
C ALA A 41 46.73 15.15 10.44
N PRO A 42 46.47 16.30 9.82
CA PRO A 42 47.31 17.49 10.06
C PRO A 42 46.91 18.23 11.33
N ASP A 43 47.94 18.65 12.02
CA ASP A 43 48.02 19.47 13.23
C ASP A 43 47.30 20.85 13.05
N ALA A 44 46.38 21.17 13.96
CA ALA A 44 45.69 22.47 13.98
C ALA A 44 46.24 23.32 15.12
N THR A 45 47.03 24.31 14.77
CA THR A 45 47.52 25.37 15.67
C THR A 45 46.39 26.28 16.13
N LEU A 46 46.28 26.44 17.44
CA LEU A 46 45.45 27.43 18.14
C LEU A 46 45.92 28.85 17.85
N VAL A 47 45.03 29.69 17.38
CA VAL A 47 45.20 31.17 17.41
C VAL A 47 44.10 31.72 18.32
N THR A 48 44.54 32.27 19.45
CA THR A 48 43.71 33.10 20.33
C THR A 48 43.76 34.55 19.82
N ASP A 49 42.59 35.14 19.58
CA ASP A 49 42.49 36.60 19.54
C ASP A 49 41.22 37.11 20.24
N ALA A 50 41.39 38.24 20.88
CA ALA A 50 40.59 38.81 21.93
C ALA A 50 39.30 39.47 21.42
N ALA A 51 38.26 39.45 22.29
CA ALA A 51 37.01 40.18 22.12
C ALA A 51 37.16 41.69 22.29
N PRO A 52 36.32 42.51 21.65
CA PRO A 52 35.87 43.78 22.21
C PRO A 52 34.39 43.71 22.65
N ALA A 53 34.14 44.38 23.74
CA ALA A 53 32.87 44.51 24.42
C ALA A 53 31.93 45.55 23.78
N ASP A 54 30.63 45.34 24.06
CA ASP A 54 29.52 46.29 24.13
C ASP A 54 29.05 47.02 22.86
N ALA A 55 27.89 46.56 22.39
CA ALA A 55 26.80 47.43 21.96
C ALA A 55 25.46 46.74 22.22
N ALA A 56 24.69 47.21 23.21
CA ALA A 56 23.32 46.78 23.43
C ALA A 56 22.45 47.21 22.25
N VAL A 57 22.03 46.24 21.42
CA VAL A 57 21.02 46.44 20.39
C VAL A 57 19.64 46.20 21.01
N ALA A 58 18.83 47.25 20.96
CA ALA A 58 17.42 47.21 21.35
C ALA A 58 16.71 46.06 20.61
N ILE A 59 16.05 45.20 21.36
CA ILE A 59 15.20 44.10 20.79
C ILE A 59 13.96 44.80 20.25
N ASP A 60 13.93 44.98 18.95
CA ASP A 60 12.73 45.39 18.23
C ASP A 60 11.69 44.27 18.30
N ALA A 61 10.43 44.67 18.51
CA ALA A 61 9.31 43.73 18.71
C ALA A 61 9.25 42.70 17.59
N SER A 62 9.28 41.43 17.95
CA SER A 62 8.98 40.32 17.02
C SER A 62 7.71 40.62 16.23
N PRO A 63 7.74 40.55 14.89
CA PRO A 63 6.49 40.66 14.12
C PRO A 63 5.53 39.56 14.57
N ALA A 64 4.27 39.95 14.79
CA ALA A 64 3.19 39.02 15.05
C ALA A 64 3.27 37.90 14.00
N VAL A 65 3.36 36.66 14.47
CA VAL A 65 3.29 35.49 13.58
C VAL A 65 1.92 35.57 12.91
N ASP A 66 1.92 35.95 11.63
CA ASP A 66 0.71 35.90 10.81
C ASP A 66 0.11 34.49 11.00
N ALA A 67 -1.13 34.42 11.44
CA ALA A 67 -1.85 33.17 11.55
C ALA A 67 -1.85 32.54 10.15
N ALA A 68 -1.05 31.49 9.96
CA ALA A 68 -0.97 30.80 8.67
C ALA A 68 -2.38 30.49 8.21
N ALA A 69 -2.72 30.87 6.97
CA ALA A 69 -4.01 30.56 6.38
C ALA A 69 -4.29 29.07 6.60
N PRO A 70 -5.54 28.66 6.94
CA PRO A 70 -5.85 27.27 7.22
C PRO A 70 -5.39 26.41 6.06
N ALA A 71 -4.55 25.42 6.34
CA ALA A 71 -4.01 24.53 5.32
C ALA A 71 -5.20 23.88 4.58
N ARG A 72 -5.17 23.94 3.23
CA ARG A 72 -6.25 23.34 2.44
C ARG A 72 -6.35 21.85 2.76
N PRO A 73 -7.55 21.25 2.70
CA PRO A 73 -7.70 19.82 2.91
C PRO A 73 -6.85 19.01 1.93
N LEU A 74 -6.23 17.94 2.43
CA LEU A 74 -5.58 16.93 1.60
C LEU A 74 -6.65 16.11 0.88
N ARG A 75 -6.46 15.82 -0.40
CA ARG A 75 -7.41 15.08 -1.23
C ARG A 75 -6.69 14.00 -2.02
N PHE A 76 -7.17 12.77 -1.93
CA PHE A 76 -6.59 11.65 -2.67
C PHE A 76 -7.64 10.63 -3.08
N VAL A 77 -7.30 9.81 -4.07
CA VAL A 77 -8.06 8.63 -4.46
C VAL A 77 -7.41 7.40 -3.85
N ALA A 78 -8.20 6.51 -3.26
CA ALA A 78 -7.77 5.17 -2.82
C ALA A 78 -8.42 4.12 -3.72
N ILE A 79 -7.59 3.29 -4.37
CA ILE A 79 -8.02 2.28 -5.35
C ILE A 79 -7.04 1.11 -5.40
N GLY A 80 -7.53 -0.11 -5.48
CA GLY A 80 -6.74 -1.33 -5.70
C GLY A 80 -7.22 -2.14 -6.88
N ASP A 81 -6.50 -3.21 -7.20
CA ASP A 81 -6.91 -4.25 -8.13
C ASP A 81 -7.14 -3.70 -9.56
N THR A 82 -6.21 -2.84 -9.98
CA THR A 82 -6.38 -2.03 -11.18
C THR A 82 -5.69 -2.58 -12.42
N GLY A 83 -4.58 -3.30 -12.26
CA GLY A 83 -3.57 -3.58 -13.28
C GLY A 83 -3.94 -4.57 -14.40
N THR A 84 -5.12 -4.45 -15.00
CA THR A 84 -5.57 -5.37 -16.06
C THR A 84 -5.23 -4.91 -17.47
N GLY A 85 -5.07 -3.61 -17.70
CA GLY A 85 -5.00 -3.01 -19.04
C GLY A 85 -6.35 -3.03 -19.78
N SER A 86 -7.44 -3.35 -19.11
CA SER A 86 -8.77 -3.51 -19.72
C SER A 86 -9.48 -2.18 -19.94
N ALA A 87 -10.59 -2.23 -20.71
CA ALA A 87 -11.50 -1.10 -20.87
C ALA A 87 -12.13 -0.66 -19.52
N ASP A 88 -12.34 -1.59 -18.60
CA ASP A 88 -12.89 -1.29 -17.28
C ASP A 88 -11.89 -0.50 -16.41
N GLN A 89 -10.60 -0.84 -16.42
CA GLN A 89 -9.57 -0.02 -15.80
C GLN A 89 -9.57 1.42 -16.35
N LYS A 90 -9.66 1.55 -17.69
CA LYS A 90 -9.70 2.86 -18.32
C LYS A 90 -10.95 3.66 -17.92
N ARG A 91 -12.12 3.03 -17.89
CA ARG A 91 -13.36 3.68 -17.47
C ARG A 91 -13.27 4.23 -16.05
N VAL A 92 -12.67 3.44 -15.13
CA VAL A 92 -12.45 3.88 -13.75
C VAL A 92 -11.43 5.01 -13.71
N ALA A 93 -10.35 4.95 -14.47
CA ALA A 93 -9.37 6.03 -14.57
C ALA A 93 -9.98 7.34 -15.11
N ASP A 94 -10.88 7.25 -16.11
CA ASP A 94 -11.61 8.39 -16.64
C ASP A 94 -12.54 9.03 -15.57
N ALA A 95 -13.24 8.20 -14.78
CA ALA A 95 -14.07 8.66 -13.66
C ALA A 95 -13.23 9.31 -12.54
N MET A 96 -12.05 8.74 -12.21
CA MET A 96 -11.09 9.35 -11.28
C MET A 96 -10.64 10.73 -11.79
N LYS A 97 -10.30 10.82 -13.08
CA LYS A 97 -9.90 12.10 -13.71
C LYS A 97 -11.01 13.14 -13.57
N ALA A 98 -12.25 12.80 -13.91
CA ALA A 98 -13.39 13.70 -13.80
C ALA A 98 -13.61 14.17 -12.34
N LYS A 99 -13.49 13.25 -11.36
CA LYS A 99 -13.61 13.58 -9.92
C LYS A 99 -12.47 14.50 -9.47
N CYS A 100 -11.26 14.23 -9.89
CA CYS A 100 -10.09 15.06 -9.56
C CYS A 100 -10.15 16.44 -10.19
N ASP A 101 -10.66 16.56 -11.41
CA ASP A 101 -10.87 17.88 -12.05
C ASP A 101 -11.92 18.72 -11.33
N ALA A 102 -13.01 18.08 -10.90
CA ALA A 102 -14.11 18.77 -10.23
C ALA A 102 -13.80 19.13 -8.76
N SER A 103 -13.05 18.28 -8.06
CA SER A 103 -12.90 18.39 -6.60
C SER A 103 -11.45 18.63 -6.15
N GLY A 104 -10.48 18.52 -7.05
CA GLY A 104 -9.04 18.53 -6.74
C GLY A 104 -8.53 17.18 -6.24
N CYS A 105 -7.29 16.84 -6.55
CA CYS A 105 -6.57 15.68 -6.01
C CYS A 105 -5.10 16.03 -5.84
N ASP A 106 -4.48 15.52 -4.80
CA ASP A 106 -3.04 15.68 -4.55
C ASP A 106 -2.26 14.48 -5.09
N PHE A 107 -2.80 13.28 -4.93
CA PHE A 107 -2.22 12.00 -5.39
C PHE A 107 -3.27 10.89 -5.41
N VAL A 108 -2.83 9.72 -5.86
CA VAL A 108 -3.57 8.45 -5.79
C VAL A 108 -2.80 7.50 -4.87
N VAL A 109 -3.49 6.70 -4.04
CA VAL A 109 -2.94 5.54 -3.36
C VAL A 109 -3.44 4.27 -4.03
N MET A 110 -2.52 3.39 -4.44
CA MET A 110 -2.81 2.10 -5.05
C MET A 110 -2.67 0.99 -4.00
N LEU A 111 -3.73 0.18 -3.84
CA LEU A 111 -3.88 -0.78 -2.76
C LEU A 111 -3.47 -2.20 -3.17
N GLY A 112 -2.49 -2.31 -4.05
CA GLY A 112 -1.96 -3.59 -4.54
C GLY A 112 -2.70 -4.14 -5.74
N ASP A 113 -2.18 -5.27 -6.25
CA ASP A 113 -2.54 -5.87 -7.52
C ASP A 113 -2.44 -4.86 -8.67
N ASN A 114 -1.25 -4.26 -8.71
CA ASN A 114 -0.91 -3.21 -9.66
C ASN A 114 -0.75 -3.75 -11.09
N PHE A 115 -0.48 -5.07 -11.23
CA PHE A 115 -0.26 -5.73 -12.52
C PHE A 115 -0.79 -7.16 -12.52
N TYR A 116 -1.93 -7.41 -13.16
CA TYR A 116 -2.49 -8.74 -13.44
C TYR A 116 -1.87 -9.32 -14.72
N ASP A 117 -1.81 -10.66 -14.93
CA ASP A 117 -2.11 -11.68 -13.90
C ASP A 117 -0.91 -11.93 -12.99
N SER A 118 0.23 -11.36 -13.36
CA SER A 118 1.49 -11.41 -12.61
C SER A 118 2.21 -10.08 -12.75
N GLY A 119 2.90 -9.66 -11.69
CA GLY A 119 3.68 -8.43 -11.62
C GLY A 119 4.70 -8.27 -12.77
N VAL A 120 5.24 -7.08 -12.93
CA VAL A 120 6.25 -6.75 -13.95
C VAL A 120 7.55 -7.53 -13.74
N THR A 121 8.27 -7.79 -14.84
CA THR A 121 9.55 -8.53 -14.81
C THR A 121 10.77 -7.62 -14.79
N SER A 122 10.62 -6.35 -15.17
CA SER A 122 11.69 -5.36 -15.21
C SER A 122 11.12 -3.94 -15.19
N VAL A 123 11.97 -2.94 -15.06
CA VAL A 123 11.60 -1.52 -15.21
C VAL A 123 11.22 -1.13 -16.64
N THR A 124 11.52 -1.99 -17.62
CA THR A 124 11.17 -1.80 -19.03
C THR A 124 10.08 -2.75 -19.51
N ASP A 125 9.43 -3.49 -18.60
CA ASP A 125 8.31 -4.37 -18.95
C ASP A 125 7.19 -3.55 -19.61
N SER A 126 6.65 -4.06 -20.72
CA SER A 126 5.58 -3.39 -21.47
C SER A 126 4.29 -3.18 -20.66
N GLN A 127 4.10 -3.95 -19.60
CA GLN A 127 2.98 -3.78 -18.68
C GLN A 127 2.96 -2.38 -18.03
N TRP A 128 4.13 -1.75 -17.80
CA TRP A 128 4.18 -0.38 -17.33
C TRP A 128 3.41 0.56 -18.25
N THR A 129 3.64 0.44 -19.56
CA THR A 129 2.94 1.26 -20.55
C THR A 129 1.45 0.94 -20.59
N THR A 130 1.10 -0.35 -20.71
CA THR A 130 -0.28 -0.76 -21.02
C THR A 130 -1.21 -0.79 -19.80
N LYS A 131 -0.66 -0.97 -18.60
CA LYS A 131 -1.47 -1.13 -17.37
C LYS A 131 -1.31 0.02 -16.37
N PHE A 132 -0.34 0.91 -16.57
CA PHE A 132 -0.14 2.06 -15.69
C PHE A 132 -0.06 3.39 -16.46
N GLU A 133 0.94 3.57 -17.33
CA GLU A 133 1.18 4.88 -17.96
C GLU A 133 0.03 5.32 -18.87
N GLN A 134 -0.47 4.45 -19.74
CA GLN A 134 -1.58 4.76 -20.66
C GLN A 134 -2.93 4.92 -19.97
N PRO A 135 -3.40 3.99 -19.09
CA PRO A 135 -4.67 4.16 -18.40
C PRO A 135 -4.75 5.45 -17.59
N TYR A 136 -3.65 5.84 -16.95
CA TYR A 136 -3.58 7.02 -16.09
C TYR A 136 -2.85 8.22 -16.73
N ALA A 137 -2.72 8.26 -18.04
CA ALA A 137 -2.03 9.35 -18.74
C ALA A 137 -2.66 10.73 -18.47
N ALA A 138 -3.98 10.77 -18.37
CA ALA A 138 -4.72 12.01 -18.10
C ALA A 138 -4.64 12.48 -16.63
N LEU A 139 -4.27 11.58 -15.71
CA LEU A 139 -4.05 11.86 -14.30
C LEU A 139 -2.56 12.18 -14.09
N ASN A 140 -2.18 13.42 -14.20
CA ASN A 140 -0.79 13.85 -13.97
C ASN A 140 -0.53 14.07 -12.46
N LEU A 141 -0.65 12.99 -11.67
CA LEU A 141 -0.54 12.96 -10.21
C LEU A 141 0.49 11.92 -9.77
N PRO A 142 1.08 12.06 -8.57
CA PRO A 142 1.81 10.97 -7.93
C PRO A 142 0.87 9.79 -7.58
N PHE A 143 1.37 8.55 -7.74
CA PHE A 143 0.69 7.31 -7.37
C PHE A 143 1.53 6.57 -6.32
N TRP A 144 1.10 6.61 -5.07
CA TRP A 144 1.74 5.89 -3.97
C TRP A 144 1.19 4.47 -3.90
N ALA A 145 2.03 3.47 -4.15
CA ALA A 145 1.58 2.11 -4.31
C ALA A 145 2.07 1.19 -3.18
N VAL A 146 1.22 0.22 -2.83
CA VAL A 146 1.59 -0.98 -2.08
C VAL A 146 1.49 -2.20 -2.99
N LEU A 147 2.00 -3.34 -2.53
CA LEU A 147 2.04 -4.59 -3.30
C LEU A 147 0.86 -5.49 -2.94
N GLY A 148 0.30 -6.17 -3.96
CA GLY A 148 -0.67 -7.24 -3.81
C GLY A 148 -0.08 -8.61 -4.18
N ASN A 149 -0.87 -9.67 -4.06
CA ASN A 149 -0.40 -11.03 -4.34
C ASN A 149 -0.09 -11.25 -5.83
N HIS A 150 -0.82 -10.61 -6.75
CA HIS A 150 -0.49 -10.67 -8.18
C HIS A 150 0.83 -9.97 -8.51
N ASP A 151 1.22 -8.95 -7.78
CA ASP A 151 2.52 -8.28 -7.93
C ASP A 151 3.69 -9.20 -7.60
N TYR A 152 3.46 -10.24 -6.79
CA TYR A 152 4.37 -11.34 -6.48
C TYR A 152 4.27 -12.52 -7.46
N GLY A 153 3.56 -12.37 -8.56
CA GLY A 153 3.53 -13.33 -9.65
C GLY A 153 2.78 -14.63 -9.39
N ALA A 154 3.15 -15.67 -10.14
CA ALA A 154 2.53 -16.99 -10.08
C ALA A 154 0.98 -16.94 -10.22
N ASN A 155 0.49 -16.05 -11.09
CA ASN A 155 -0.94 -15.83 -11.33
C ASN A 155 -1.74 -15.57 -10.04
N GLY A 156 -1.18 -14.75 -9.15
CA GLY A 156 -1.81 -14.39 -7.88
C GLY A 156 -1.53 -15.35 -6.71
N ALA A 157 -0.74 -16.42 -6.91
CA ALA A 157 -0.30 -17.23 -5.76
C ALA A 157 0.70 -16.51 -4.85
N GLY A 158 1.28 -15.39 -5.30
CA GLY A 158 2.08 -14.51 -4.45
C GLY A 158 3.45 -15.07 -4.07
N THR A 159 4.04 -15.97 -4.86
CA THR A 159 5.20 -16.77 -4.44
C THR A 159 6.54 -16.40 -5.07
N ASP A 160 6.58 -15.47 -6.02
CA ASP A 160 7.81 -14.96 -6.63
C ASP A 160 8.28 -13.69 -5.90
N PHE A 161 9.14 -13.87 -4.89
CA PHE A 161 9.62 -12.79 -4.02
C PHE A 161 10.64 -11.84 -4.68
N THR A 162 11.03 -12.09 -5.92
CA THR A 162 11.86 -11.18 -6.71
C THR A 162 11.03 -10.25 -7.60
N ARG A 163 9.80 -10.63 -7.91
CA ARG A 163 8.89 -9.92 -8.80
C ARG A 163 8.53 -8.49 -8.36
N PRO A 164 8.46 -8.14 -7.06
CA PRO A 164 8.24 -6.77 -6.60
C PRO A 164 9.41 -5.80 -6.84
N ASP A 165 10.65 -6.29 -6.96
CA ASP A 165 11.82 -5.43 -7.04
C ASP A 165 11.80 -4.46 -8.23
N PRO A 166 11.36 -4.84 -9.43
CA PRO A 166 11.14 -3.90 -10.53
C PRO A 166 10.16 -2.77 -10.21
N GLN A 167 9.13 -3.00 -9.38
CA GLN A 167 8.17 -1.95 -9.01
C GLN A 167 8.82 -0.91 -8.09
N VAL A 168 9.64 -1.35 -7.14
CA VAL A 168 10.46 -0.47 -6.29
C VAL A 168 11.49 0.29 -7.14
N ALA A 169 12.14 -0.40 -8.07
CA ALA A 169 13.14 0.20 -8.94
C ALA A 169 12.55 1.24 -9.91
N TYR A 170 11.35 1.01 -10.44
CA TYR A 170 10.66 1.94 -11.36
C TYR A 170 10.37 3.30 -10.73
N ALA A 171 10.15 3.36 -9.41
CA ALA A 171 9.96 4.61 -8.70
C ALA A 171 11.15 5.60 -8.79
N ARG A 172 12.34 5.11 -9.17
CA ARG A 172 13.53 5.96 -9.34
C ARG A 172 13.54 6.73 -10.68
N THR A 173 12.78 6.25 -11.65
CA THR A 173 12.75 6.81 -13.01
C THR A 173 11.39 7.42 -13.36
N SER A 174 10.32 6.98 -12.74
CA SER A 174 8.97 7.47 -12.99
C SER A 174 8.72 8.83 -12.31
N THR A 175 8.05 9.73 -13.01
CA THR A 175 7.55 10.99 -12.43
C THR A 175 6.25 10.79 -11.66
N LYS A 176 5.52 9.71 -11.89
CA LYS A 176 4.22 9.41 -11.28
C LYS A 176 4.29 8.30 -10.22
N TRP A 177 4.97 7.19 -10.49
CA TRP A 177 5.02 6.03 -9.60
C TRP A 177 5.87 6.31 -8.36
N ARG A 178 5.31 6.03 -7.18
CA ARG A 178 5.97 6.19 -5.88
C ARG A 178 5.88 4.89 -5.09
N MET A 179 7.00 4.20 -4.95
CA MET A 179 7.18 3.00 -4.12
C MET A 179 8.64 2.98 -3.65
N PRO A 180 9.00 3.72 -2.60
CA PRO A 180 10.40 3.84 -2.18
C PRO A 180 11.00 2.53 -1.68
N SER A 181 10.16 1.63 -1.16
CA SER A 181 10.48 0.28 -0.73
C SER A 181 9.20 -0.56 -0.69
N ARG A 182 9.29 -1.86 -0.40
CA ARG A 182 8.12 -2.75 -0.32
C ARG A 182 7.17 -2.36 0.81
N HIS A 183 7.71 -1.82 1.90
CA HIS A 183 6.93 -1.16 2.95
C HIS A 183 7.53 0.23 3.24
N TRP A 184 6.71 1.21 3.47
CA TRP A 184 7.15 2.61 3.53
C TRP A 184 6.23 3.46 4.40
N HIS A 185 6.67 4.66 4.75
CA HIS A 185 5.83 5.71 5.28
C HIS A 185 6.05 7.03 4.53
N HIS A 186 5.04 7.90 4.57
CA HIS A 186 5.07 9.20 3.90
C HIS A 186 4.17 10.18 4.63
N VAL A 187 4.66 11.40 4.85
CA VAL A 187 3.88 12.49 5.45
C VAL A 187 3.40 13.45 4.36
N ALA A 188 2.10 13.72 4.36
CA ALA A 188 1.48 14.72 3.50
C ALA A 188 0.52 15.58 4.35
N GLY A 189 0.88 16.84 4.57
CA GLY A 189 0.13 17.74 5.44
C GLY A 189 -0.04 17.19 6.87
N GLU A 190 -1.27 17.05 7.31
CA GLU A 190 -1.63 16.55 8.65
C GLU A 190 -1.74 15.01 8.71
N VAL A 191 -1.39 14.32 7.63
CA VAL A 191 -1.57 12.86 7.48
C VAL A 191 -0.22 12.18 7.32
N GLU A 192 -0.01 11.08 8.03
CA GLU A 192 1.07 10.13 7.76
C GLU A 192 0.49 8.82 7.25
N PHE A 193 0.98 8.39 6.10
CA PHE A 193 0.63 7.15 5.43
C PHE A 193 1.66 6.08 5.72
N PHE A 194 1.18 4.84 5.94
CA PHE A 194 1.99 3.65 6.19
C PHE A 194 1.63 2.59 5.17
N GLY A 195 2.48 2.41 4.17
CA GLY A 195 2.33 1.39 3.13
C GLY A 195 2.86 0.03 3.59
N LEU A 196 1.98 -0.95 3.64
CA LEU A 196 2.25 -2.29 4.14
C LEU A 196 2.42 -3.28 2.98
N ASP A 197 3.38 -4.17 3.11
CA ASP A 197 3.48 -5.39 2.30
C ASP A 197 2.80 -6.55 3.04
N THR A 198 1.54 -6.75 2.77
CA THR A 198 0.75 -7.80 3.43
C THR A 198 0.99 -9.18 2.81
N ASN A 199 1.54 -9.26 1.58
CA ASN A 199 1.88 -10.53 0.98
C ASN A 199 3.10 -11.17 1.65
N GLU A 200 4.15 -10.40 2.00
CA GLU A 200 5.26 -10.93 2.79
C GLU A 200 4.81 -11.44 4.16
N GLN A 201 3.82 -10.80 4.79
CA GLN A 201 3.23 -11.30 6.04
C GLN A 201 2.55 -12.66 5.86
N MET A 202 1.82 -12.83 4.76
CA MET A 202 1.16 -14.11 4.43
C MET A 202 2.15 -15.28 4.49
N PHE A 203 3.38 -15.08 4.00
CA PHE A 203 4.42 -16.10 3.89
C PHE A 203 5.43 -16.07 5.06
N ASP A 204 5.18 -15.29 6.11
CA ASP A 204 6.09 -15.10 7.25
C ASP A 204 7.51 -14.64 6.84
N ARG A 205 7.58 -13.74 5.85
CA ARG A 205 8.83 -13.22 5.27
C ARG A 205 9.05 -11.73 5.52
N ALA A 206 8.30 -11.16 6.42
CA ALA A 206 8.21 -9.71 6.61
C ALA A 206 9.51 -8.99 7.03
N GLY A 207 10.56 -9.70 7.34
CA GLY A 207 11.85 -9.10 7.71
C GLY A 207 11.72 -8.04 8.80
N THR A 208 12.14 -6.81 8.48
CA THR A 208 12.11 -5.66 9.41
C THR A 208 10.77 -4.91 9.40
N GLN A 209 9.79 -5.28 8.57
CA GLN A 209 8.57 -4.48 8.40
C GLN A 209 7.83 -4.23 9.71
N LYS A 210 7.66 -5.27 10.53
CA LYS A 210 6.97 -5.14 11.82
C LYS A 210 7.66 -4.15 12.75
N SER A 211 8.98 -4.19 12.86
CA SER A 211 9.76 -3.26 13.71
C SER A 211 9.68 -1.84 13.18
N ASN A 212 9.86 -1.66 11.86
CA ASN A 212 9.82 -0.35 11.21
C ASN A 212 8.45 0.30 11.37
N MET A 213 7.36 -0.43 11.09
CA MET A 213 6.01 0.09 11.23
C MET A 213 5.67 0.47 12.67
N ASN A 214 6.01 -0.38 13.65
CA ASN A 214 5.81 -0.04 15.07
C ASN A 214 6.57 1.24 15.45
N GLN A 215 7.82 1.37 14.99
CA GLN A 215 8.63 2.58 15.25
C GLN A 215 8.00 3.81 14.59
N TRP A 216 7.66 3.75 13.31
CA TRP A 216 7.11 4.89 12.56
C TRP A 216 5.76 5.33 13.12
N ILE A 217 4.84 4.38 13.37
CA ILE A 217 3.52 4.68 13.92
C ILE A 217 3.61 5.29 15.33
N ALA A 218 4.51 4.77 16.18
CA ALA A 218 4.72 5.28 17.54
C ALA A 218 5.37 6.67 17.55
N SER A 219 6.29 6.95 16.63
CA SER A 219 6.97 8.25 16.53
C SER A 219 6.19 9.30 15.74
N SER A 220 5.13 8.91 15.04
CA SER A 220 4.31 9.81 14.23
C SER A 220 3.66 10.91 15.07
N ARG A 221 3.82 12.16 14.62
CA ARG A 221 3.18 13.35 15.18
C ARG A 221 2.02 13.87 14.32
N SER A 222 1.73 13.19 13.21
CA SER A 222 0.62 13.56 12.35
C SER A 222 -0.72 13.40 13.05
N LYS A 223 -1.66 14.29 12.76
CA LYS A 223 -3.01 14.22 13.32
C LYS A 223 -3.75 12.98 12.84
N TRP A 224 -3.54 12.60 11.59
CA TRP A 224 -4.14 11.43 11.00
C TRP A 224 -3.06 10.40 10.65
N LYS A 225 -3.33 9.14 10.99
CA LYS A 225 -2.50 7.99 10.65
C LYS A 225 -3.32 7.07 9.78
N ILE A 226 -2.88 6.83 8.55
CA ILE A 226 -3.58 6.00 7.57
C ILE A 226 -2.66 4.85 7.14
N ALA A 227 -3.08 3.62 7.36
CA ALA A 227 -2.39 2.45 6.84
C ALA A 227 -3.01 2.01 5.50
N LEU A 228 -2.16 1.57 4.60
CA LEU A 228 -2.49 1.08 3.27
C LEU A 228 -1.92 -0.33 3.12
N GLY A 229 -2.71 -1.28 2.64
CA GLY A 229 -2.25 -2.62 2.34
C GLY A 229 -3.15 -3.28 1.31
N HIS A 230 -2.82 -4.51 0.92
CA HIS A 230 -3.63 -5.21 -0.07
C HIS A 230 -4.71 -6.09 0.58
N HIS A 231 -4.31 -7.02 1.45
CA HIS A 231 -5.25 -7.96 2.06
C HIS A 231 -6.13 -7.29 3.11
N PRO A 232 -7.47 -7.43 3.06
CA PRO A 232 -8.39 -6.79 4.00
C PRO A 232 -8.33 -7.43 5.40
N TYR A 233 -8.59 -6.65 6.46
CA TYR A 233 -8.76 -7.20 7.80
C TYR A 233 -10.17 -7.82 7.97
N LEU A 234 -11.21 -7.13 7.51
CA LEU A 234 -12.58 -7.64 7.35
C LEU A 234 -13.05 -7.34 5.93
N SER A 235 -13.73 -8.32 5.33
CA SER A 235 -14.36 -8.16 4.02
C SER A 235 -15.56 -9.10 3.86
N ASN A 236 -16.54 -8.65 3.08
CA ASN A 236 -17.65 -9.48 2.60
C ASN A 236 -17.42 -10.01 1.19
N GLY A 237 -16.24 -9.80 0.59
CA GLY A 237 -15.87 -10.41 -0.67
C GLY A 237 -15.53 -11.89 -0.53
N PRO A 238 -15.24 -12.58 -1.65
CA PRO A 238 -15.00 -14.03 -1.65
C PRO A 238 -13.73 -14.43 -0.89
N HIS A 239 -12.72 -13.57 -0.83
CA HIS A 239 -11.47 -13.85 -0.07
C HIS A 239 -11.70 -13.74 1.44
N GLY A 240 -12.60 -12.86 1.91
CA GLY A 240 -13.07 -12.83 3.27
C GLY A 240 -12.13 -12.13 4.26
N ASN A 241 -12.16 -12.58 5.51
CA ASN A 241 -11.50 -11.93 6.63
C ASN A 241 -10.05 -12.41 6.83
N ALA A 242 -9.22 -11.53 7.36
CA ALA A 242 -7.89 -11.90 7.85
C ALA A 242 -7.98 -13.09 8.84
N GLY A 243 -7.07 -14.03 8.69
CA GLY A 243 -7.04 -15.26 9.48
C GLY A 243 -7.57 -16.48 8.73
N SER A 244 -8.45 -16.29 7.74
CA SER A 244 -9.05 -17.40 7.00
C SER A 244 -9.41 -17.02 5.56
N TYR A 245 -8.48 -16.33 4.85
CA TYR A 245 -8.69 -15.99 3.45
C TYR A 245 -9.01 -17.22 2.62
N ASP A 246 -9.89 -17.06 1.63
CA ASP A 246 -10.38 -18.13 0.75
C ASP A 246 -11.00 -19.31 1.52
N LYS A 247 -11.48 -19.07 2.75
CA LYS A 247 -12.02 -20.10 3.65
C LYS A 247 -10.98 -21.18 4.04
N VAL A 248 -9.69 -20.88 3.84
CA VAL A 248 -8.57 -21.74 4.22
C VAL A 248 -7.86 -21.14 5.44
N PRO A 249 -8.06 -21.69 6.64
CA PRO A 249 -7.49 -21.11 7.87
C PRO A 249 -5.98 -21.28 7.99
N PHE A 250 -5.41 -22.26 7.28
CA PHE A 250 -4.00 -22.57 7.31
C PHE A 250 -3.52 -23.23 6.01
N VAL A 251 -2.46 -22.66 5.44
CA VAL A 251 -1.66 -23.26 4.37
C VAL A 251 -0.20 -23.18 4.82
N PRO A 252 0.60 -24.26 4.77
CA PRO A 252 1.96 -24.27 5.35
C PRO A 252 2.89 -23.17 4.87
N ILE A 253 2.69 -22.65 3.68
CA ILE A 253 3.53 -21.64 3.04
C ILE A 253 2.83 -20.27 2.87
N ALA A 254 1.50 -20.23 3.01
CA ALA A 254 0.71 -19.00 2.92
C ALA A 254 -0.38 -19.03 3.99
N ASN A 255 -0.34 -18.12 4.95
CA ASN A 255 -1.17 -18.19 6.13
C ASN A 255 -1.82 -16.85 6.48
N GLY A 256 -3.11 -16.73 6.21
CA GLY A 256 -3.91 -15.55 6.57
C GLY A 256 -3.90 -15.20 8.06
N ALA A 257 -3.61 -16.17 8.94
CA ALA A 257 -3.44 -15.92 10.37
C ALA A 257 -2.19 -15.07 10.67
N ASN A 258 -1.13 -15.17 9.85
CA ASN A 258 0.05 -14.31 9.96
C ASN A 258 -0.30 -12.85 9.63
N VAL A 259 -1.09 -12.62 8.57
CA VAL A 259 -1.59 -11.29 8.24
C VAL A 259 -2.44 -10.73 9.37
N LYS A 260 -3.38 -11.53 9.90
CA LYS A 260 -4.21 -11.11 11.03
C LYS A 260 -3.36 -10.73 12.24
N LYS A 261 -2.41 -11.59 12.62
CA LYS A 261 -1.51 -11.33 13.75
C LYS A 261 -0.69 -10.06 13.55
N PHE A 262 -0.16 -9.85 12.35
CA PHE A 262 0.57 -8.63 12.02
C PHE A 262 -0.32 -7.39 12.16
N MET A 263 -1.53 -7.43 11.61
CA MET A 263 -2.49 -6.33 11.71
C MET A 263 -2.86 -6.02 13.16
N ASP A 264 -3.14 -7.05 13.97
CA ASP A 264 -3.43 -6.90 15.40
C ASP A 264 -2.25 -6.27 16.16
N ASP A 265 -1.02 -6.67 15.85
CA ASP A 265 0.20 -6.21 16.53
C ASP A 265 0.65 -4.81 16.09
N VAL A 266 0.34 -4.36 14.86
CA VAL A 266 0.96 -3.19 14.25
C VAL A 266 -0.04 -2.08 13.90
N VAL A 267 -1.22 -2.43 13.41
CA VAL A 267 -2.18 -1.48 12.80
C VAL A 267 -3.38 -1.25 13.71
N CYS A 268 -3.98 -2.34 14.19
CA CYS A 268 -5.25 -2.31 14.91
C CYS A 268 -5.16 -1.49 16.20
N GLY A 269 -6.02 -0.46 16.30
CA GLY A 269 -6.04 0.44 17.45
C GLY A 269 -4.91 1.49 17.46
N LYS A 270 -4.03 1.51 16.46
CA LYS A 270 -2.87 2.41 16.41
C LYS A 270 -2.90 3.40 15.25
N VAL A 271 -3.70 3.12 14.21
CA VAL A 271 -3.97 4.04 13.11
C VAL A 271 -5.47 4.36 13.04
N ASP A 272 -5.84 5.42 12.35
CA ASP A 272 -7.23 5.87 12.27
C ASP A 272 -8.03 5.06 11.23
N VAL A 273 -7.43 4.81 10.06
CA VAL A 273 -8.07 4.11 8.94
C VAL A 273 -7.09 3.14 8.31
N TYR A 274 -7.56 1.97 7.94
CA TYR A 274 -6.88 1.03 7.07
C TYR A 274 -7.66 0.87 5.75
N PHE A 275 -6.99 1.19 4.64
CA PHE A 275 -7.50 0.96 3.29
C PHE A 275 -6.87 -0.31 2.71
N SER A 276 -7.70 -1.14 2.08
CA SER A 276 -7.27 -2.38 1.41
C SER A 276 -7.95 -2.59 0.05
N GLY A 277 -7.39 -3.52 -0.74
CA GLY A 277 -7.93 -4.03 -1.98
C GLY A 277 -8.31 -5.50 -1.86
N HIS A 278 -7.79 -6.35 -2.77
CA HIS A 278 -7.86 -7.81 -2.85
C HIS A 278 -9.26 -8.36 -3.19
N ASP A 279 -10.27 -8.02 -2.43
CA ASP A 279 -11.65 -8.28 -2.81
C ASP A 279 -12.13 -7.21 -3.79
N HIS A 280 -12.49 -7.62 -5.01
CA HIS A 280 -12.81 -6.72 -6.12
C HIS A 280 -14.20 -6.08 -5.94
N ASN A 281 -14.38 -5.38 -4.85
CA ASN A 281 -15.60 -4.66 -4.49
C ASN A 281 -15.26 -3.44 -3.63
N ARG A 282 -16.27 -2.69 -3.17
CA ARG A 282 -16.06 -1.49 -2.34
C ARG A 282 -16.90 -1.61 -1.07
N GLN A 283 -16.26 -1.45 0.09
CA GLN A 283 -16.92 -1.64 1.37
C GLN A 283 -16.42 -0.63 2.41
N TYR A 284 -17.33 -0.16 3.26
CA TYR A 284 -17.00 0.51 4.51
C TYR A 284 -17.57 -0.33 5.66
N MET A 285 -16.69 -0.97 6.42
CA MET A 285 -17.08 -1.90 7.48
C MET A 285 -17.61 -1.14 8.71
N GLN A 286 -18.57 -1.73 9.45
CA GLN A 286 -18.94 -1.25 10.78
C GLN A 286 -18.01 -1.78 11.85
N GLY A 287 -17.48 -2.99 11.67
CA GLY A 287 -16.46 -3.57 12.54
C GLY A 287 -15.15 -2.78 12.44
N LYS A 288 -14.52 -2.56 13.58
CA LYS A 288 -13.23 -1.86 13.69
C LYS A 288 -12.16 -2.82 14.18
N CYS A 289 -10.97 -2.65 13.67
CA CYS A 289 -9.81 -3.37 14.14
C CYS A 289 -9.23 -2.67 15.38
N GLY A 290 -8.98 -3.44 16.45
CA GLY A 290 -8.53 -2.87 17.74
C GLY A 290 -9.51 -1.88 18.39
N GLY A 291 -10.79 -1.92 18.01
CA GLY A 291 -11.85 -1.08 18.55
C GLY A 291 -11.94 0.35 17.98
N THR A 292 -10.88 0.86 17.34
CA THR A 292 -10.82 2.26 16.86
C THR A 292 -10.49 2.40 15.37
N THR A 293 -9.65 1.54 14.78
CA THR A 293 -9.24 1.65 13.38
C THR A 293 -10.40 1.33 12.43
N GLU A 294 -10.82 2.32 11.64
CA GLU A 294 -11.83 2.15 10.58
C GLU A 294 -11.27 1.29 9.44
N LEU A 295 -12.12 0.50 8.79
CA LEU A 295 -11.73 -0.45 7.75
C LEU A 295 -12.49 -0.16 6.45
N VAL A 296 -11.73 0.05 5.38
CA VAL A 296 -12.27 0.38 4.04
C VAL A 296 -11.65 -0.55 3.00
N VAL A 297 -12.48 -1.20 2.20
CA VAL A 297 -12.07 -1.97 1.02
C VAL A 297 -12.38 -1.14 -0.23
N SER A 298 -11.42 -0.99 -1.12
CA SER A 298 -11.53 -0.30 -2.41
C SER A 298 -10.79 -1.07 -3.51
N GLY A 299 -11.24 -2.30 -3.79
CA GLY A 299 -10.61 -3.23 -4.73
C GLY A 299 -11.32 -3.34 -6.08
N ALA A 300 -12.25 -2.46 -6.41
CA ALA A 300 -13.01 -2.55 -7.66
C ALA A 300 -12.44 -1.67 -8.79
N GLY A 301 -11.10 -1.57 -8.91
CA GLY A 301 -10.42 -0.70 -9.86
C GLY A 301 -10.48 -1.16 -11.31
N ALA A 302 -10.63 -2.45 -11.57
CA ALA A 302 -10.73 -2.98 -12.94
C ALA A 302 -11.48 -4.32 -13.03
N LYS A 303 -11.84 -4.91 -11.90
CA LYS A 303 -12.57 -6.17 -11.79
C LYS A 303 -13.65 -6.05 -10.74
N VAL A 304 -14.63 -6.96 -10.76
CA VAL A 304 -15.72 -7.01 -9.79
C VAL A 304 -15.96 -8.45 -9.36
N THR A 305 -16.06 -8.67 -8.04
CA THR A 305 -16.48 -9.95 -7.44
C THR A 305 -17.74 -9.79 -6.61
N ALA A 306 -18.47 -10.87 -6.41
CA ALA A 306 -19.69 -10.90 -5.60
C ALA A 306 -19.36 -10.60 -4.12
N LEU A 307 -20.39 -10.19 -3.40
CA LEU A 307 -20.35 -10.06 -1.94
C LEU A 307 -20.96 -11.34 -1.35
N GLU A 308 -20.17 -12.09 -0.58
CA GLU A 308 -20.51 -13.40 -0.01
C GLU A 308 -20.53 -13.42 1.52
N GLY A 309 -19.83 -12.47 2.15
CA GLY A 309 -19.71 -12.35 3.60
C GLY A 309 -20.90 -11.65 4.25
N THR A 310 -20.96 -11.70 5.56
CA THR A 310 -22.06 -11.17 6.39
C THR A 310 -21.58 -10.20 7.47
N ASN A 311 -20.35 -9.69 7.39
CA ASN A 311 -19.88 -8.65 8.32
C ASN A 311 -20.78 -7.42 8.20
N PRO A 312 -21.15 -6.77 9.33
CA PRO A 312 -21.90 -5.53 9.29
C PRO A 312 -21.12 -4.43 8.55
N VAL A 313 -21.81 -3.71 7.66
CA VAL A 313 -21.23 -2.63 6.85
C VAL A 313 -22.06 -1.35 6.94
N TYR A 314 -21.43 -0.21 6.78
CA TYR A 314 -22.10 1.05 6.49
C TYR A 314 -22.45 1.16 5.01
N PHE A 315 -21.59 0.61 4.13
CA PHE A 315 -21.75 0.58 2.69
C PHE A 315 -21.04 -0.63 2.11
N GLN A 316 -21.62 -1.19 1.05
CA GLN A 316 -20.94 -2.16 0.17
C GLN A 316 -21.55 -2.11 -1.23
N ALA A 317 -20.68 -2.31 -2.24
CA ALA A 317 -21.08 -2.41 -3.64
C ALA A 317 -20.16 -3.33 -4.42
N SER A 318 -20.76 -4.22 -5.22
CA SER A 318 -20.08 -5.09 -6.20
C SER A 318 -20.16 -4.44 -7.58
N THR A 319 -19.59 -3.23 -7.70
CA THR A 319 -19.53 -2.42 -8.92
C THR A 319 -18.19 -1.73 -9.02
N LEU A 320 -17.72 -1.46 -10.25
CA LEU A 320 -16.49 -0.71 -10.50
C LEU A 320 -16.54 0.69 -9.86
N GLY A 321 -15.40 1.16 -9.38
CA GLY A 321 -15.26 2.48 -8.79
C GLY A 321 -14.08 2.59 -7.84
N PHE A 322 -14.07 3.64 -7.03
CA PHE A 322 -12.98 4.00 -6.14
C PHE A 322 -13.49 4.73 -4.90
N VAL A 323 -12.60 5.00 -3.94
CA VAL A 323 -12.88 5.87 -2.80
C VAL A 323 -12.12 7.19 -2.97
N TYR A 324 -12.83 8.30 -2.93
CA TYR A 324 -12.27 9.65 -2.87
C TYR A 324 -12.22 10.12 -1.43
N VAL A 325 -11.07 10.58 -0.97
CA VAL A 325 -10.84 10.93 0.43
C VAL A 325 -10.46 12.40 0.56
N THR A 326 -11.11 13.09 1.49
CA THR A 326 -10.75 14.46 1.89
C THR A 326 -10.38 14.45 3.37
N VAL A 327 -9.23 15.01 3.71
CA VAL A 327 -8.74 15.07 5.10
C VAL A 327 -8.35 16.50 5.44
N ASP A 328 -8.89 17.01 6.54
CA ASP A 328 -8.44 18.24 7.17
C ASP A 328 -7.96 17.97 8.62
N ALA A 329 -7.68 19.02 9.37
CA ALA A 329 -7.18 18.89 10.73
C ALA A 329 -8.11 18.10 11.69
N THR A 330 -9.40 18.06 11.44
CA THR A 330 -10.42 17.53 12.34
C THR A 330 -11.32 16.47 11.73
N THR A 331 -11.35 16.37 10.41
CA THR A 331 -12.25 15.46 9.70
C THR A 331 -11.51 14.64 8.64
N LEU A 332 -11.91 13.38 8.48
CA LEU A 332 -11.61 12.55 7.32
C LEU A 332 -12.94 12.10 6.73
N THR A 333 -13.15 12.42 5.47
CA THR A 333 -14.35 12.04 4.71
C THR A 333 -13.96 11.09 3.59
N ALA A 334 -14.54 9.89 3.59
CA ALA A 334 -14.45 8.89 2.54
C ALA A 334 -15.74 8.88 1.71
N GLU A 335 -15.61 9.13 0.42
CA GLU A 335 -16.71 9.15 -0.56
C GLU A 335 -16.52 8.00 -1.56
N PHE A 336 -17.49 7.12 -1.65
CA PHE A 336 -17.52 6.01 -2.61
C PHE A 336 -18.11 6.48 -3.91
N VAL A 337 -17.30 6.42 -4.97
CA VAL A 337 -17.65 6.91 -6.30
C VAL A 337 -17.68 5.74 -7.28
N ASP A 338 -18.79 5.58 -8.02
CA ASP A 338 -18.89 4.55 -9.06
C ASP A 338 -18.14 4.93 -10.34
N VAL A 339 -18.05 4.00 -11.28
CA VAL A 339 -17.41 4.17 -12.59
C VAL A 339 -18.07 5.24 -13.47
N ASN A 340 -19.28 5.68 -13.14
CA ASN A 340 -19.98 6.77 -13.84
C ASN A 340 -19.78 8.12 -13.16
N GLY A 341 -18.95 8.19 -12.12
CA GLY A 341 -18.67 9.40 -11.34
C GLY A 341 -19.75 9.76 -10.31
N ARG A 342 -20.70 8.85 -10.05
CA ARG A 342 -21.76 9.06 -9.06
C ARG A 342 -21.24 8.78 -7.66
N SER A 343 -21.48 9.69 -6.72
CA SER A 343 -21.30 9.46 -5.29
C SER A 343 -22.41 8.53 -4.77
N GLU A 344 -22.05 7.35 -4.30
CA GLU A 344 -22.99 6.34 -3.79
C GLU A 344 -23.12 6.37 -2.28
N TYR A 345 -22.04 6.73 -1.57
CA TYR A 345 -22.02 6.81 -0.11
C TYR A 345 -20.90 7.74 0.36
N THR A 346 -21.14 8.42 1.44
CA THR A 346 -20.14 9.28 2.09
C THR A 346 -20.16 9.05 3.60
N ARG A 347 -18.98 8.93 4.19
CA ARG A 347 -18.82 8.85 5.65
C ARG A 347 -17.71 9.77 6.11
N THR A 348 -18.01 10.53 7.17
CA THR A 348 -17.05 11.41 7.84
C THR A 348 -16.77 10.89 9.26
N ILE A 349 -15.50 10.76 9.60
CA ILE A 349 -15.03 10.56 10.97
C ILE A 349 -14.39 11.84 11.47
N ARG A 350 -14.40 12.05 12.79
CA ARG A 350 -13.94 13.28 13.45
C ARG A 350 -12.97 12.97 14.57
N LYS A 351 -12.04 13.91 14.78
CA LYS A 351 -11.12 13.95 15.92
C LYS A 351 -11.38 15.16 16.78
#